data_3c0ae778ecb03a533af0831fc7ff9f94
#
_entry.id   3c0ae778ecb03a533af0831fc7ff9f94
#
_cell.length_a   1.000
_cell.length_b   1.000
_cell.length_c   1.000
_cell.angle_alpha   90.00
_cell.angle_beta   90.00
_cell.angle_gamma   90.00
#
_symmetry.space_group_name_H-M   'P 1'
#
loop_
_entity.id
_entity.type
_entity.pdbx_description
1 polymer ?
#
loop_
_entity_poly.entity_id
_entity_poly.type
_entity_poly.pdbx_seq_one_letter_code
_entity_poly.pdbx_strand_id
1 'polypeptide(L)'
;MTSILTNFAANSALQTLSSINSSLEETQNRVSSGYKVSEASDNVAYWSISTTMNSDNKALTAASDALGVGAAKVDTAYSAMESAIDVVNEIKSKLVTATETSTDKDQIQLEIDKLQEQLSSIAQGASFSGENWMLSGDQTVGTVVDGFVRADDAVSVTTASYDIPTYALFDSVDAGVGTGGILGDVMDIDLTAITTTD
;
A
#
# COMPACT_ATOMS: atom_id res chain seq x y z
N MET A 1 62.65 50.53 14.95
CA MET A 1 62.42 50.58 16.40
C MET A 1 61.43 49.50 16.75
N THR A 2 61.83 48.48 17.48
CA THR A 2 60.95 47.43 17.99
C THR A 2 60.19 47.99 19.18
N SER A 3 58.85 48.10 19.07
CA SER A 3 57.99 48.52 20.16
C SER A 3 58.12 47.50 21.31
N ILE A 4 58.39 47.98 22.51
CA ILE A 4 58.51 47.18 23.73
C ILE A 4 57.12 46.78 24.26
N LEU A 5 56.07 47.43 23.80
CA LEU A 5 54.69 47.24 24.23
C LEU A 5 53.92 46.24 23.32
N THR A 6 54.40 45.94 22.12
CA THR A 6 53.74 45.02 21.20
C THR A 6 54.76 44.07 20.57
N ASN A 7 54.63 42.79 20.84
CA ASN A 7 55.45 41.75 20.21
C ASN A 7 54.69 41.19 18.99
N PHE A 8 55.03 41.65 17.79
CA PHE A 8 54.41 41.21 16.53
C PHE A 8 54.58 39.71 16.31
N ALA A 9 55.68 39.12 16.70
CA ALA A 9 55.90 37.67 16.59
C ALA A 9 54.98 36.87 17.51
N ALA A 10 54.78 37.35 18.74
CA ALA A 10 53.81 36.73 19.66
C ALA A 10 52.36 36.85 19.17
N ASN A 11 51.95 38.01 18.64
CA ASN A 11 50.62 38.20 18.07
C ASN A 11 50.42 37.33 16.85
N SER A 12 51.39 37.22 15.97
CA SER A 12 51.31 36.31 14.81
C SER A 12 51.24 34.83 15.23
N ALA A 13 51.98 34.42 16.25
CA ALA A 13 51.91 33.07 16.81
C ALA A 13 50.55 32.77 17.44
N LEU A 14 49.97 33.73 18.18
CA LEU A 14 48.61 33.60 18.75
C LEU A 14 47.52 33.52 17.64
N GLN A 15 47.63 34.29 16.59
CA GLN A 15 46.74 34.25 15.48
C GLN A 15 46.82 32.91 14.73
N THR A 16 48.01 32.38 14.54
CA THR A 16 48.24 31.06 13.96
C THR A 16 47.66 29.97 14.85
N LEU A 17 47.90 30.03 16.17
CA LEU A 17 47.35 29.06 17.15
C LEU A 17 45.83 29.08 17.15
N SER A 18 45.20 30.27 17.13
CA SER A 18 43.78 30.41 17.03
C SER A 18 43.20 29.80 15.75
N SER A 19 43.88 30.04 14.60
CA SER A 19 43.47 29.41 13.33
C SER A 19 43.63 27.89 13.33
N ILE A 20 44.70 27.35 13.93
CA ILE A 20 44.88 25.92 14.07
C ILE A 20 43.83 25.30 14.96
N ASN A 21 43.50 25.91 16.10
CA ASN A 21 42.43 25.44 16.99
C ASN A 21 41.08 25.42 16.30
N SER A 22 40.71 26.46 15.57
CA SER A 22 39.48 26.49 14.79
C SER A 22 39.42 25.40 13.71
N SER A 23 40.52 25.19 12.99
CA SER A 23 40.62 24.10 11.99
C SER A 23 40.55 22.71 12.62
N LEU A 24 41.12 22.54 13.81
CA LEU A 24 41.07 21.28 14.57
C LEU A 24 39.61 20.99 15.02
N GLU A 25 38.93 21.98 15.57
CA GLU A 25 37.52 21.87 15.98
C GLU A 25 36.63 21.52 14.80
N GLU A 26 36.80 22.20 13.66
CA GLU A 26 36.07 21.87 12.41
C GLU A 26 36.37 20.43 11.95
N THR A 27 37.61 20.01 11.98
CA THR A 27 38.03 18.64 11.59
C THR A 27 37.42 17.60 12.54
N GLN A 28 37.42 17.86 13.86
CA GLN A 28 36.83 16.98 14.86
C GLN A 28 35.31 16.84 14.64
N ASN A 29 34.61 17.94 14.35
CA ASN A 29 33.20 17.94 14.04
C ASN A 29 32.91 17.12 12.79
N ARG A 30 33.71 17.24 11.74
CA ARG A 30 33.59 16.44 10.51
C ARG A 30 33.82 14.96 10.73
N VAL A 31 34.82 14.62 11.53
CA VAL A 31 35.12 13.21 11.88
C VAL A 31 34.00 12.62 12.75
N SER A 32 33.49 13.38 13.72
CA SER A 32 32.43 12.94 14.61
C SER A 32 31.09 12.78 13.90
N SER A 33 30.73 13.71 13.01
CA SER A 33 29.48 13.65 12.23
C SER A 33 29.57 12.68 11.05
N GLY A 34 30.77 12.38 10.56
CA GLY A 34 30.98 11.61 9.33
C GLY A 34 30.65 12.39 8.05
N TYR A 35 30.25 13.65 8.15
CA TYR A 35 29.90 14.50 7.01
C TYR A 35 30.98 15.55 6.74
N LYS A 36 31.33 15.72 5.46
CA LYS A 36 32.21 16.80 5.02
C LYS A 36 31.50 18.16 5.05
N VAL A 37 30.20 18.18 4.80
CA VAL A 37 29.30 19.35 4.82
C VAL A 37 28.15 19.00 5.76
N SER A 38 28.19 19.53 6.97
CA SER A 38 27.16 19.30 7.99
C SER A 38 26.20 20.48 8.13
N GLU A 39 26.67 21.68 7.82
CA GLU A 39 25.91 22.92 7.96
C GLU A 39 25.94 23.73 6.66
N ALA A 40 24.93 24.61 6.52
CA ALA A 40 24.88 25.53 5.38
C ALA A 40 26.08 26.46 5.31
N SER A 41 26.70 26.79 6.46
CA SER A 41 27.91 27.58 6.58
C SER A 41 29.12 26.95 5.92
N ASP A 42 29.20 25.62 5.86
CA ASP A 42 30.31 24.90 5.22
C ASP A 42 30.29 25.07 3.69
N ASN A 43 29.14 24.84 3.09
CA ASN A 43 28.91 25.05 1.65
C ASN A 43 27.41 25.00 1.35
N VAL A 44 26.80 26.17 1.11
CA VAL A 44 25.36 26.32 0.88
C VAL A 44 24.85 25.45 -0.27
N ALA A 45 25.59 25.39 -1.39
CA ALA A 45 25.17 24.64 -2.57
C ALA A 45 25.13 23.12 -2.31
N TYR A 46 26.20 22.58 -1.77
CA TYR A 46 26.26 21.14 -1.44
C TYR A 46 25.31 20.77 -0.31
N TRP A 47 25.17 21.64 0.70
CA TRP A 47 24.22 21.41 1.80
C TRP A 47 22.78 21.37 1.30
N SER A 48 22.37 22.30 0.44
CA SER A 48 21.03 22.34 -0.16
C SER A 48 20.76 21.07 -0.96
N ILE A 49 21.67 20.69 -1.85
CA ILE A 49 21.52 19.45 -2.66
C ILE A 49 21.44 18.22 -1.76
N SER A 50 22.34 18.11 -0.77
CA SER A 50 22.36 16.96 0.16
C SER A 50 21.08 16.86 0.98
N THR A 51 20.55 17.99 1.46
CA THR A 51 19.30 18.04 2.22
C THR A 51 18.12 17.62 1.34
N THR A 52 18.06 18.08 0.11
CA THR A 52 17.02 17.70 -0.85
C THR A 52 17.10 16.19 -1.17
N MET A 53 18.30 15.68 -1.47
CA MET A 53 18.50 14.25 -1.74
C MET A 53 18.16 13.35 -0.55
N ASN A 54 18.48 13.80 0.68
CA ASN A 54 18.07 13.08 1.89
C ASN A 54 16.55 13.07 2.08
N SER A 55 15.90 14.18 1.79
CA SER A 55 14.44 14.27 1.81
C SER A 55 13.81 13.33 0.78
N ASP A 56 14.34 13.31 -0.45
CA ASP A 56 13.88 12.43 -1.51
C ASP A 56 14.08 10.95 -1.18
N ASN A 57 15.23 10.60 -0.60
CA ASN A 57 15.52 9.24 -0.17
C ASN A 57 14.53 8.76 0.91
N LYS A 58 14.23 9.61 1.89
CA LYS A 58 13.21 9.30 2.92
C LYS A 58 11.82 9.15 2.31
N ALA A 59 11.48 10.00 1.36
CA ALA A 59 10.19 9.93 0.66
C ALA A 59 10.09 8.67 -0.20
N LEU A 60 11.16 8.29 -0.91
CA LEU A 60 11.23 7.03 -1.66
C LEU A 60 11.12 5.81 -0.76
N THR A 61 11.75 5.83 0.41
CA THR A 61 11.63 4.75 1.39
C THR A 61 10.18 4.62 1.87
N ALA A 62 9.55 5.74 2.24
CA ALA A 62 8.14 5.74 2.65
C ALA A 62 7.19 5.29 1.53
N ALA A 63 7.47 5.67 0.27
CA ALA A 63 6.70 5.21 -0.89
C ALA A 63 6.89 3.69 -1.11
N SER A 64 8.10 3.16 -0.92
CA SER A 64 8.37 1.72 -1.00
C SER A 64 7.64 0.93 0.08
N ASP A 65 7.61 1.45 1.32
CA ASP A 65 6.86 0.83 2.41
C ASP A 65 5.35 0.84 2.14
N ALA A 66 4.83 1.96 1.62
CA ALA A 66 3.42 2.08 1.23
C ALA A 66 3.06 1.14 0.06
N LEU A 67 3.97 0.97 -0.91
CA LEU A 67 3.81 0.00 -1.99
C LEU A 67 3.74 -1.44 -1.45
N GLY A 68 4.55 -1.78 -0.46
CA GLY A 68 4.50 -3.08 0.21
C GLY A 68 3.13 -3.35 0.85
N VAL A 69 2.54 -2.36 1.52
CA VAL A 69 1.18 -2.45 2.07
C VAL A 69 0.15 -2.59 0.94
N GLY A 70 0.30 -1.83 -0.13
CA GLY A 70 -0.57 -1.93 -1.31
C GLY A 70 -0.53 -3.32 -1.96
N ALA A 71 0.66 -3.88 -2.12
CA ALA A 71 0.84 -5.24 -2.63
C ALA A 71 0.12 -6.28 -1.75
N ALA A 72 0.23 -6.16 -0.42
CA ALA A 72 -0.45 -7.07 0.50
C ALA A 72 -1.99 -6.98 0.39
N LYS A 73 -2.54 -5.79 0.11
CA LYS A 73 -3.98 -5.63 -0.16
C LYS A 73 -4.40 -6.37 -1.43
N VAL A 74 -3.63 -6.19 -2.50
CA VAL A 74 -3.88 -6.88 -3.78
C VAL A 74 -3.75 -8.39 -3.64
N ASP A 75 -2.74 -8.88 -2.93
CA ASP A 75 -2.55 -10.32 -2.68
C ASP A 75 -3.71 -10.92 -1.88
N THR A 76 -4.22 -10.18 -0.89
CA THR A 76 -5.40 -10.62 -0.10
C THR A 76 -6.64 -10.71 -1.00
N ALA A 77 -6.87 -9.70 -1.83
CA ALA A 77 -7.99 -9.68 -2.78
C ALA A 77 -7.86 -10.81 -3.81
N TYR A 78 -6.66 -11.04 -4.34
CA TYR A 78 -6.39 -12.11 -5.30
C TYR A 78 -6.65 -13.50 -4.70
N SER A 79 -6.18 -13.76 -3.48
CA SER A 79 -6.41 -15.03 -2.78
C SER A 79 -7.89 -15.29 -2.50
N ALA A 80 -8.64 -14.24 -2.14
CA ALA A 80 -10.08 -14.34 -1.95
C ALA A 80 -10.80 -14.64 -3.27
N MET A 81 -10.38 -14.00 -4.37
CA MET A 81 -10.96 -14.23 -5.69
C MET A 81 -10.67 -15.66 -6.19
N GLU A 82 -9.47 -16.18 -5.96
CA GLU A 82 -9.12 -17.58 -6.29
C GLU A 82 -10.00 -18.55 -5.51
N SER A 83 -10.17 -18.35 -4.20
CA SER A 83 -11.07 -19.16 -3.37
C SER A 83 -12.53 -19.07 -3.81
N ALA A 84 -12.99 -17.87 -4.22
CA ALA A 84 -14.33 -17.68 -4.74
C ALA A 84 -14.57 -18.43 -6.06
N ILE A 85 -13.58 -18.46 -6.96
CA ILE A 85 -13.64 -19.21 -8.22
C ILE A 85 -13.84 -20.71 -7.94
N ASP A 86 -13.14 -21.26 -6.97
CA ASP A 86 -13.29 -22.67 -6.61
C ASP A 86 -14.71 -23.00 -6.12
N VAL A 87 -15.27 -22.14 -5.25
CA VAL A 87 -16.64 -22.31 -4.76
C VAL A 87 -17.67 -22.16 -5.89
N VAL A 88 -17.49 -21.19 -6.78
CA VAL A 88 -18.38 -21.01 -7.95
C VAL A 88 -18.33 -22.22 -8.89
N ASN A 89 -17.15 -22.81 -9.10
CA ASN A 89 -17.02 -24.04 -9.88
C ASN A 89 -17.76 -25.22 -9.21
N GLU A 90 -17.78 -25.29 -7.88
CA GLU A 90 -18.53 -26.30 -7.15
C GLU A 90 -20.04 -26.06 -7.26
N ILE A 91 -20.52 -24.81 -7.11
CA ILE A 91 -21.91 -24.43 -7.36
C ILE A 91 -22.34 -24.84 -8.78
N LYS A 92 -21.51 -24.50 -9.78
CA LYS A 92 -21.74 -24.89 -11.17
C LYS A 92 -21.88 -26.42 -11.35
N SER A 93 -21.04 -27.20 -10.68
CA SER A 93 -21.10 -28.66 -10.72
C SER A 93 -22.41 -29.18 -10.10
N LYS A 94 -22.85 -28.61 -8.96
CA LYS A 94 -24.13 -28.93 -8.33
C LYS A 94 -25.30 -28.57 -9.22
N LEU A 95 -25.23 -27.42 -9.88
CA LEU A 95 -26.26 -26.96 -10.82
C LEU A 95 -26.41 -27.94 -12.01
N VAL A 96 -25.30 -28.41 -12.59
CA VAL A 96 -25.34 -29.41 -13.64
C VAL A 96 -25.97 -30.71 -13.14
N THR A 97 -25.66 -31.13 -11.92
CA THR A 97 -26.29 -32.34 -11.33
C THR A 97 -27.80 -32.14 -11.10
N ALA A 98 -28.23 -30.93 -10.76
CA ALA A 98 -29.65 -30.62 -10.56
C ALA A 98 -30.48 -30.63 -11.86
N THR A 99 -29.84 -30.59 -13.04
CA THR A 99 -30.57 -30.74 -14.33
C THR A 99 -31.06 -32.16 -14.59
N GLU A 100 -30.49 -33.16 -13.89
CA GLU A 100 -30.96 -34.53 -14.01
C GLU A 100 -32.34 -34.72 -13.34
N THR A 101 -33.25 -35.38 -14.03
CA THR A 101 -34.65 -35.54 -13.60
C THR A 101 -34.79 -36.42 -12.37
N SER A 102 -33.81 -37.27 -12.09
CA SER A 102 -33.84 -38.24 -10.98
C SER A 102 -33.19 -37.74 -9.69
N THR A 103 -32.70 -36.50 -9.66
CA THR A 103 -32.01 -35.94 -8.50
C THR A 103 -32.98 -35.24 -7.54
N ASP A 104 -32.68 -35.36 -6.25
CA ASP A 104 -33.38 -34.62 -5.20
C ASP A 104 -32.92 -33.15 -5.20
N LYS A 105 -33.74 -32.30 -5.83
CA LYS A 105 -33.42 -30.86 -6.00
C LYS A 105 -33.37 -30.13 -4.65
N ASP A 106 -34.16 -30.54 -3.67
CA ASP A 106 -34.20 -29.91 -2.35
C ASP A 106 -32.87 -30.13 -1.62
N GLN A 107 -32.29 -31.32 -1.75
CA GLN A 107 -30.97 -31.63 -1.18
C GLN A 107 -29.86 -30.83 -1.85
N ILE A 108 -29.90 -30.73 -3.18
CA ILE A 108 -28.91 -29.97 -3.95
C ILE A 108 -29.02 -28.47 -3.61
N GLN A 109 -30.25 -27.93 -3.46
CA GLN A 109 -30.47 -26.55 -3.05
C GLN A 109 -29.79 -26.26 -1.70
N LEU A 110 -29.98 -27.16 -0.73
CA LEU A 110 -29.38 -27.00 0.59
C LEU A 110 -27.85 -26.99 0.54
N GLU A 111 -27.23 -27.74 -0.38
CA GLU A 111 -25.79 -27.71 -0.62
C GLU A 111 -25.36 -26.39 -1.30
N ILE A 112 -26.12 -25.90 -2.27
CA ILE A 112 -25.88 -24.61 -2.92
C ILE A 112 -25.98 -23.47 -1.92
N ASP A 113 -26.99 -23.46 -1.04
CA ASP A 113 -27.16 -22.46 0.01
C ASP A 113 -25.91 -22.39 0.91
N LYS A 114 -25.32 -23.53 1.25
CA LYS A 114 -24.09 -23.59 2.04
C LYS A 114 -22.85 -23.05 1.30
N LEU A 115 -22.77 -23.31 0.00
CA LEU A 115 -21.70 -22.76 -0.84
C LEU A 115 -21.86 -21.24 -1.02
N GLN A 116 -23.09 -20.74 -1.13
CA GLN A 116 -23.39 -19.30 -1.16
C GLN A 116 -23.01 -18.62 0.16
N GLU A 117 -23.33 -19.25 1.32
CA GLU A 117 -22.91 -18.76 2.63
C GLU A 117 -21.36 -18.73 2.74
N GLN A 118 -20.68 -19.75 2.23
CA GLN A 118 -19.22 -19.82 2.18
C GLN A 118 -18.65 -18.70 1.28
N LEU A 119 -19.26 -18.45 0.13
CA LEU A 119 -18.85 -17.40 -0.79
C LEU A 119 -18.93 -16.01 -0.15
N SER A 120 -20.03 -15.75 0.56
CA SER A 120 -20.22 -14.52 1.33
C SER A 120 -19.17 -14.37 2.45
N SER A 121 -18.84 -15.48 3.11
CA SER A 121 -17.81 -15.51 4.15
C SER A 121 -16.40 -15.22 3.59
N ILE A 122 -16.07 -15.75 2.40
CA ILE A 122 -14.81 -15.45 1.69
C ILE A 122 -14.71 -13.96 1.37
N ALA A 123 -15.79 -13.37 0.83
CA ALA A 123 -15.82 -11.96 0.50
C ALA A 123 -15.65 -11.06 1.74
N GLN A 124 -16.31 -11.40 2.86
CA GLN A 124 -16.16 -10.66 4.13
C GLN A 124 -14.76 -10.83 4.73
N GLY A 125 -14.18 -12.02 4.62
CA GLY A 125 -12.85 -12.34 5.14
C GLY A 125 -11.70 -11.66 4.37
N ALA A 126 -11.94 -11.17 3.16
CA ALA A 126 -10.94 -10.54 2.29
C ALA A 126 -10.59 -9.11 2.70
N SER A 127 -10.57 -8.82 4.01
CA SER A 127 -10.21 -7.49 4.50
C SER A 127 -8.75 -7.45 4.92
N PHE A 128 -8.05 -6.38 4.52
CA PHE A 128 -6.69 -6.06 4.95
C PHE A 128 -6.64 -4.66 5.53
N SER A 129 -6.19 -4.54 6.78
CA SER A 129 -6.09 -3.25 7.49
C SER A 129 -7.39 -2.41 7.52
N GLY A 130 -8.55 -3.07 7.54
CA GLY A 130 -9.87 -2.41 7.59
C GLY A 130 -10.44 -2.02 6.23
N GLU A 131 -9.73 -2.28 5.14
CA GLU A 131 -10.25 -2.12 3.78
C GLU A 131 -10.54 -3.50 3.18
N ASN A 132 -11.65 -3.60 2.46
CA ASN A 132 -12.04 -4.81 1.76
C ASN A 132 -12.38 -4.46 0.31
N TRP A 133 -11.58 -4.99 -0.64
CA TRP A 133 -11.78 -4.73 -2.06
C TRP A 133 -12.70 -5.73 -2.74
N MET A 134 -13.12 -6.77 -2.01
CA MET A 134 -14.08 -7.76 -2.50
C MET A 134 -15.53 -7.36 -2.22
N LEU A 135 -15.72 -6.35 -1.37
CA LEU A 135 -17.03 -5.73 -1.09
C LEU A 135 -16.94 -4.26 -1.50
N SER A 136 -17.81 -3.83 -2.44
CA SER A 136 -17.79 -2.43 -2.87
C SER A 136 -18.32 -1.50 -1.77
N GLY A 137 -19.41 -1.86 -1.10
CA GLY A 137 -20.02 -1.02 -0.07
C GLY A 137 -20.15 0.43 -0.54
N ASP A 138 -19.65 1.34 0.29
CA ASP A 138 -19.54 2.77 -0.06
C ASP A 138 -18.20 3.14 -0.74
N GLN A 139 -17.30 2.17 -0.94
CA GLN A 139 -16.00 2.40 -1.56
C GLN A 139 -16.09 2.31 -3.08
N THR A 140 -15.72 3.39 -3.75
CA THR A 140 -15.73 3.44 -5.21
C THR A 140 -14.36 3.21 -5.82
N VAL A 141 -13.28 3.58 -5.12
CA VAL A 141 -11.92 3.52 -5.64
C VAL A 141 -10.95 3.01 -4.58
N GLY A 142 -10.25 1.95 -4.88
CA GLY A 142 -9.07 1.51 -4.15
C GLY A 142 -7.81 2.22 -4.66
N THR A 143 -7.00 2.78 -3.78
CA THR A 143 -5.76 3.47 -4.17
C THR A 143 -4.55 2.79 -3.56
N VAL A 144 -3.51 2.60 -4.38
CA VAL A 144 -2.20 2.10 -3.96
C VAL A 144 -1.15 3.11 -4.39
N VAL A 145 -0.22 3.42 -3.49
CA VAL A 145 0.93 4.24 -3.83
C VAL A 145 1.82 3.43 -4.77
N ASP A 146 2.14 3.99 -5.95
CA ASP A 146 3.00 3.34 -6.94
C ASP A 146 4.35 4.05 -7.11
N GLY A 147 4.50 5.27 -6.61
CA GLY A 147 5.75 5.98 -6.74
C GLY A 147 5.79 7.36 -6.09
N PHE A 148 6.93 7.99 -6.29
CA PHE A 148 7.25 9.33 -5.81
C PHE A 148 7.92 10.10 -6.95
N VAL A 149 7.45 11.29 -7.22
CA VAL A 149 8.00 12.17 -8.25
C VAL A 149 8.25 13.56 -7.66
N ARG A 150 9.45 14.10 -7.92
CA ARG A 150 9.76 15.51 -7.70
C ARG A 150 9.81 16.22 -9.05
N ALA A 151 8.95 17.19 -9.24
CA ALA A 151 8.96 18.09 -10.38
C ALA A 151 8.94 19.53 -9.89
N ASP A 152 9.87 20.37 -10.37
CA ASP A 152 9.92 21.82 -10.14
C ASP A 152 9.67 22.25 -8.67
N ASP A 153 10.44 21.76 -7.70
CA ASP A 153 10.28 22.02 -6.26
C ASP A 153 9.00 21.44 -5.60
N ALA A 154 8.08 20.89 -6.36
CA ALA A 154 6.91 20.21 -5.82
C ALA A 154 7.17 18.69 -5.71
N VAL A 155 6.71 18.13 -4.60
CA VAL A 155 6.75 16.71 -4.33
C VAL A 155 5.35 16.15 -4.52
N SER A 156 5.20 15.14 -5.37
CA SER A 156 3.95 14.42 -5.55
C SER A 156 4.16 12.92 -5.40
N VAL A 157 3.19 12.29 -4.76
CA VAL A 157 3.08 10.83 -4.67
C VAL A 157 2.18 10.38 -5.80
N THR A 158 2.65 9.45 -6.62
CA THR A 158 1.84 8.82 -7.65
C THR A 158 1.09 7.64 -7.06
N THR A 159 -0.16 7.48 -7.49
CA THR A 159 -1.04 6.40 -7.01
C THR A 159 -1.69 5.70 -8.18
N ALA A 160 -1.71 4.37 -8.16
CA ALA A 160 -2.57 3.57 -9.00
C ALA A 160 -3.96 3.48 -8.37
N SER A 161 -4.99 3.66 -9.18
CA SER A 161 -6.39 3.58 -8.74
C SER A 161 -7.07 2.37 -9.37
N TYR A 162 -7.86 1.66 -8.55
CA TYR A 162 -8.65 0.51 -8.96
C TYR A 162 -10.12 0.83 -8.72
N ASP A 163 -10.95 0.56 -9.71
CA ASP A 163 -12.40 0.71 -9.61
C ASP A 163 -12.98 -0.51 -8.88
N ILE A 164 -13.23 -0.36 -7.57
CA ILE A 164 -13.70 -1.45 -6.72
C ILE A 164 -15.06 -2.00 -7.18
N PRO A 165 -16.07 -1.19 -7.51
CA PRO A 165 -17.36 -1.71 -7.96
C PRO A 165 -17.31 -2.63 -9.18
N THR A 166 -16.34 -2.40 -10.06
CA THR A 166 -16.16 -3.23 -11.27
C THR A 166 -15.60 -4.62 -10.97
N TYR A 167 -14.84 -4.77 -9.87
CA TYR A 167 -14.13 -6.01 -9.54
C TYR A 167 -14.58 -6.65 -8.23
N ALA A 168 -15.46 -6.01 -7.46
CA ALA A 168 -15.97 -6.55 -6.21
C ALA A 168 -16.83 -7.80 -6.45
N LEU A 169 -16.69 -8.78 -5.59
CA LEU A 169 -17.52 -10.00 -5.63
C LEU A 169 -18.98 -9.66 -5.32
N PHE A 170 -19.19 -8.81 -4.31
CA PHE A 170 -20.52 -8.33 -3.90
C PHE A 170 -20.48 -6.82 -3.61
N ASP A 171 -21.63 -6.17 -3.74
CA ASP A 171 -21.78 -4.78 -3.28
C ASP A 171 -21.90 -4.72 -1.77
N SER A 172 -22.68 -5.63 -1.20
CA SER A 172 -22.82 -5.78 0.25
C SER A 172 -23.14 -7.22 0.64
N VAL A 173 -22.88 -7.56 1.89
CA VAL A 173 -23.32 -8.83 2.48
C VAL A 173 -24.17 -8.52 3.69
N ASP A 174 -25.45 -8.88 3.65
CA ASP A 174 -26.39 -8.76 4.75
C ASP A 174 -26.91 -10.14 5.17
N ALA A 175 -26.91 -10.41 6.47
CA ALA A 175 -27.30 -11.69 7.06
C ALA A 175 -26.67 -12.94 6.40
N GLY A 176 -25.46 -12.82 5.85
CA GLY A 176 -24.74 -13.92 5.17
C GLY A 176 -25.07 -14.06 3.69
N VAL A 177 -25.90 -13.17 3.14
CA VAL A 177 -26.25 -13.16 1.71
C VAL A 177 -25.56 -12.00 1.04
N GLY A 178 -24.77 -12.28 0.01
CA GLY A 178 -24.13 -11.27 -0.84
C GLY A 178 -25.14 -10.72 -1.85
N THR A 179 -25.12 -9.41 -2.08
CA THR A 179 -25.99 -8.74 -3.06
C THR A 179 -25.16 -7.88 -4.00
N GLY A 180 -25.59 -7.82 -5.27
CA GLY A 180 -24.91 -7.04 -6.30
C GLY A 180 -23.50 -7.57 -6.62
N GLY A 181 -22.66 -6.73 -7.23
CA GLY A 181 -21.31 -7.12 -7.65
C GLY A 181 -21.28 -8.19 -8.75
N ILE A 182 -20.13 -8.82 -8.96
CA ILE A 182 -19.92 -9.84 -10.02
C ILE A 182 -20.70 -11.11 -9.72
N LEU A 183 -20.88 -11.47 -8.46
CA LEU A 183 -21.48 -12.74 -8.03
C LEU A 183 -22.90 -12.59 -7.45
N GLY A 184 -23.53 -11.42 -7.56
CA GLY A 184 -24.90 -11.20 -7.10
C GLY A 184 -25.87 -12.21 -7.69
N ASP A 185 -25.82 -12.44 -9.01
CA ASP A 185 -26.68 -13.42 -9.70
C ASP A 185 -26.48 -14.87 -9.23
N VAL A 186 -25.29 -15.20 -8.69
CA VAL A 186 -25.01 -16.53 -8.13
C VAL A 186 -25.73 -16.74 -6.80
N MET A 187 -26.03 -15.66 -6.08
CA MET A 187 -26.78 -15.71 -4.82
C MET A 187 -28.28 -15.87 -5.03
N ASP A 188 -28.79 -15.57 -6.22
CA ASP A 188 -30.22 -15.67 -6.56
C ASP A 188 -30.59 -17.04 -7.20
N ILE A 189 -29.67 -18.00 -7.22
CA ILE A 189 -29.94 -19.33 -7.74
C ILE A 189 -30.90 -20.07 -6.81
N ASP A 190 -32.12 -20.31 -7.31
CA ASP A 190 -33.18 -21.11 -6.65
C ASP A 190 -33.66 -22.22 -7.59
N LEU A 191 -33.34 -23.46 -7.23
CA LEU A 191 -33.72 -24.64 -8.01
C LEU A 191 -35.20 -24.96 -7.95
N THR A 192 -35.94 -24.41 -6.96
CA THR A 192 -37.42 -24.60 -6.85
C THR A 192 -38.16 -23.91 -7.99
N ALA A 193 -37.53 -22.85 -8.58
CA ALA A 193 -38.08 -22.13 -9.74
C ALA A 193 -37.83 -22.88 -11.07
N ILE A 194 -36.93 -23.88 -11.09
CA ILE A 194 -36.68 -24.71 -12.27
C ILE A 194 -37.76 -25.82 -12.32
N THR A 195 -38.98 -25.43 -12.57
CA THR A 195 -40.02 -26.36 -13.00
C THR A 195 -39.69 -26.81 -14.41
N THR A 196 -39.50 -28.10 -14.60
CA THR A 196 -39.50 -28.73 -15.93
C THR A 196 -40.81 -28.33 -16.63
N THR A 197 -40.70 -27.45 -17.60
CA THR A 197 -41.77 -27.27 -18.58
C THR A 197 -41.74 -28.50 -19.46
N ASP A 198 -42.69 -29.43 -19.25
CA ASP A 198 -43.03 -30.49 -20.19
C ASP A 198 -43.41 -29.92 -21.56
#